data_7e4794b4eec43cbcd6435bcb51ca6240
#
_entry.id   7e4794b4eec43cbcd6435bcb51ca6240
#
_cell.length_a   1.000
_cell.length_b   1.000
_cell.length_c   1.000
_cell.angle_alpha   90.00
_cell.angle_beta   90.00
_cell.angle_gamma   90.00
#
_symmetry.space_group_name_H-M   'P 1'
#
loop_
_entity.id
_entity.type
_entity.pdbx_description
1 polymer ?
#
loop_
_entity_poly.entity_id
_entity_poly.type
_entity_poly.pdbx_seq_one_letter_code
_entity_poly.pdbx_strand_id
1 'polypeptide(L)'
;MASYVFDIETDGLYADLAKVHSLVLRDVDTNDVYSYTPNEIEQGLRQMMEADKLIAHNGINFDIPALSKVYPWFSVDRERVVDTLIISRLTFPNLGDRDLRLVQTGRLESKFRGSHSLSAWGYRLGVLKGEFGQSTDWSEWSQEMQEYCEQDTEVTLHLWKHLSAMKPSQQAVELEHAVAWIISEQTRHGFLFDRAKADKLMQRLASERAAIDDELQTVFDPWISAVEEKTPTRDVNYKSVTRHSTWAGASYTVIKHNVFNPNSRHHIANRLKALYGWKPKEFTDKGQPKIDENVLGRLNYPEAQKLSRAMMLQKRISQLGDGDNSWIGLADEEGRIHGEVNTNGAVTGRMTHNKPNLAQVPSLKKEFGRECRELFTVPSGKKLVGVDVSGLELRMLAHYLAHFDSGAYGEEVVNGDIHTANQKAAGLPTRDSAKTFIYAFLYGAGSEKIGSIIGKGAKEGQKLKTTFLDATPALSKLITMVTKAASRGYLVGLDGRQLHIRSSHAALNTLLQSAGALVCKQWAVEMDKALIERGLKDRCQVVANVHDEHQYECDEEIAEEIGKLSVECIKKAGQHFNIKVDLDGEYKVGNNWAETH
;
A
#
# COMPACT_ATOMS: atom_id res chain seq x y z
N MET A 1 -6.57 -38.74 2.79
CA MET A 1 -5.59 -38.03 3.63
C MET A 1 -6.33 -36.84 4.26
N ALA A 2 -5.92 -36.37 5.44
CA ALA A 2 -6.68 -35.36 6.19
C ALA A 2 -6.31 -33.92 5.79
N SER A 3 -7.26 -33.01 5.89
CA SER A 3 -7.02 -31.57 5.78
C SER A 3 -7.18 -30.92 7.13
N TYR A 4 -6.20 -30.12 7.55
CA TYR A 4 -6.21 -29.50 8.88
C TYR A 4 -6.25 -27.99 8.80
N VAL A 5 -7.07 -27.37 9.64
CA VAL A 5 -6.88 -26.00 10.10
C VAL A 5 -5.82 -26.05 11.19
N PHE A 6 -4.87 -25.12 11.17
CA PHE A 6 -3.83 -25.05 12.20
C PHE A 6 -3.55 -23.62 12.65
N ASP A 7 -3.02 -23.51 13.85
CA ASP A 7 -2.56 -22.28 14.46
C ASP A 7 -1.41 -22.58 15.42
N ILE A 8 -0.52 -21.60 15.68
CA ILE A 8 0.60 -21.71 16.61
C ILE A 8 0.67 -20.52 17.55
N GLU A 9 1.24 -20.74 18.73
CA GLU A 9 1.65 -19.68 19.64
C GLU A 9 3.16 -19.71 19.86
N THR A 10 3.77 -18.53 19.93
CA THR A 10 5.24 -18.37 19.99
C THR A 10 5.63 -17.38 21.06
N ASP A 11 6.91 -17.39 21.49
CA ASP A 11 7.46 -16.48 22.48
C ASP A 11 7.71 -15.04 21.96
N GLY A 12 7.45 -14.77 20.69
CA GLY A 12 7.64 -13.44 20.10
C GLY A 12 7.26 -13.36 18.62
N LEU A 13 7.46 -12.20 18.03
CA LEU A 13 7.33 -12.00 16.58
C LEU A 13 8.52 -12.64 15.85
N TYR A 14 8.40 -12.84 14.54
CA TYR A 14 9.37 -13.59 13.73
C TYR A 14 10.84 -13.19 13.95
N ALA A 15 11.13 -11.90 14.11
CA ALA A 15 12.49 -11.42 14.35
C ALA A 15 13.08 -12.00 15.66
N ASP A 16 12.32 -11.95 16.73
CA ASP A 16 12.74 -12.23 18.10
C ASP A 16 12.41 -13.65 18.56
N LEU A 17 11.49 -14.36 17.83
CA LEU A 17 11.03 -15.68 18.27
C LEU A 17 12.16 -16.72 18.33
N ALA A 18 12.17 -17.49 19.41
CA ALA A 18 13.07 -18.60 19.65
C ALA A 18 12.33 -19.92 19.93
N LYS A 19 11.05 -19.87 20.34
CA LYS A 19 10.28 -21.04 20.76
C LYS A 19 8.88 -21.02 20.18
N VAL A 20 8.37 -22.21 19.87
CA VAL A 20 6.96 -22.47 19.63
C VAL A 20 6.35 -23.08 20.90
N HIS A 21 5.36 -22.44 21.45
CA HIS A 21 4.71 -22.85 22.69
C HIS A 21 3.54 -23.80 22.46
N SER A 22 2.74 -23.55 21.44
CA SER A 22 1.55 -24.34 21.14
C SER A 22 1.44 -24.59 19.66
N LEU A 23 0.96 -25.77 19.28
CA LEU A 23 0.52 -26.11 17.94
C LEU A 23 -0.81 -26.84 18.05
N VAL A 24 -1.82 -26.39 17.34
CA VAL A 24 -3.12 -27.04 17.27
C VAL A 24 -3.47 -27.35 15.83
N LEU A 25 -3.89 -28.58 15.58
CA LEU A 25 -4.45 -29.03 14.32
C LEU A 25 -5.92 -29.38 14.54
N ARG A 26 -6.81 -28.92 13.69
CA ARG A 26 -8.23 -29.26 13.70
C ARG A 26 -8.62 -29.84 12.35
N ASP A 27 -9.11 -31.07 12.37
CA ASP A 27 -9.57 -31.75 11.16
C ASP A 27 -10.80 -31.03 10.56
N VAL A 28 -10.75 -30.75 9.27
CA VAL A 28 -11.79 -29.98 8.57
C VAL A 28 -13.12 -30.75 8.48
N ASP A 29 -13.04 -32.05 8.35
CA ASP A 29 -14.19 -32.93 8.09
C ASP A 29 -14.80 -33.47 9.38
N THR A 30 -13.96 -33.97 10.32
CA THR A 30 -14.41 -34.59 11.58
C THR A 30 -14.54 -33.58 12.72
N ASN A 31 -13.85 -32.45 12.62
CA ASN A 31 -13.70 -31.44 13.68
C ASN A 31 -12.90 -31.93 14.91
N ASP A 32 -12.19 -33.04 14.79
CA ASP A 32 -11.29 -33.53 15.82
C ASP A 32 -10.13 -32.53 16.02
N VAL A 33 -9.75 -32.32 17.29
CA VAL A 33 -8.70 -31.39 17.70
C VAL A 33 -7.49 -32.18 18.18
N TYR A 34 -6.34 -31.90 17.60
CA TYR A 34 -5.04 -32.42 18.00
C TYR A 34 -4.24 -31.24 18.59
N SER A 35 -4.01 -31.27 19.87
CA SER A 35 -3.41 -30.18 20.64
C SER A 35 -2.03 -30.60 21.12
N TYR A 36 -0.98 -29.87 20.72
CA TYR A 36 0.42 -30.20 20.98
C TYR A 36 1.03 -29.11 21.87
N THR A 37 1.45 -29.56 23.08
CA THR A 37 2.21 -28.74 24.04
C THR A 37 3.67 -28.64 23.63
N PRO A 38 4.52 -27.80 24.27
CA PRO A 38 5.92 -27.59 23.84
C PRO A 38 6.74 -28.85 23.64
N ASN A 39 6.48 -29.92 24.41
CA ASN A 39 7.22 -31.20 24.30
C ASN A 39 6.71 -32.10 23.17
N GLU A 40 5.59 -31.76 22.55
CA GLU A 40 4.88 -32.58 21.55
C GLU A 40 4.83 -31.91 20.16
N ILE A 41 5.34 -30.68 20.03
CA ILE A 41 5.31 -29.91 18.77
C ILE A 41 5.83 -30.73 17.59
N GLU A 42 6.96 -31.43 17.74
CA GLU A 42 7.52 -32.23 16.64
C GLU A 42 6.57 -33.33 16.14
N GLN A 43 5.74 -33.90 17.01
CA GLN A 43 4.72 -34.86 16.61
C GLN A 43 3.66 -34.20 15.72
N GLY A 44 3.20 -33.01 16.11
CA GLY A 44 2.27 -32.23 15.31
C GLY A 44 2.84 -31.82 13.95
N LEU A 45 4.14 -31.44 13.91
CA LEU A 45 4.82 -31.10 12.65
C LEU A 45 4.87 -32.29 11.69
N ARG A 46 5.14 -33.50 12.18
CA ARG A 46 5.10 -34.74 11.36
C ARG A 46 3.70 -34.96 10.78
N GLN A 47 2.65 -34.75 11.58
CA GLN A 47 1.27 -34.84 11.10
C GLN A 47 0.95 -33.78 10.05
N MET A 48 1.45 -32.54 10.20
CA MET A 48 1.31 -31.49 9.17
C MET A 48 1.98 -31.88 7.85
N MET A 49 3.18 -32.50 7.90
CA MET A 49 3.90 -32.94 6.70
C MET A 49 3.14 -34.00 5.90
N GLU A 50 2.30 -34.82 6.56
CA GLU A 50 1.48 -35.86 5.93
C GLU A 50 0.10 -35.37 5.43
N ALA A 51 -0.29 -34.14 5.80
CA ALA A 51 -1.60 -33.59 5.44
C ALA A 51 -1.74 -33.29 3.95
N ASP A 52 -2.94 -33.47 3.39
CA ASP A 52 -3.26 -33.05 2.01
C ASP A 52 -3.32 -31.52 1.90
N LYS A 53 -3.88 -30.88 2.93
CA LYS A 53 -4.08 -29.43 2.95
C LYS A 53 -3.90 -28.88 4.36
N LEU A 54 -3.21 -27.77 4.45
CA LEU A 54 -2.97 -27.00 5.67
C LEU A 54 -3.63 -25.63 5.53
N ILE A 55 -4.53 -25.29 6.42
CA ILE A 55 -5.33 -24.06 6.38
C ILE A 55 -5.00 -23.23 7.60
N ALA A 56 -4.56 -21.99 7.41
CA ALA A 56 -4.27 -21.07 8.50
C ALA A 56 -4.82 -19.66 8.22
N HIS A 57 -4.71 -18.78 9.20
CA HIS A 57 -5.00 -17.36 9.03
C HIS A 57 -3.72 -16.55 9.17
N ASN A 58 -3.15 -16.08 8.07
CA ASN A 58 -1.82 -15.45 7.95
C ASN A 58 -0.65 -16.45 8.07
N GLY A 59 -0.90 -17.74 7.85
CA GLY A 59 0.08 -18.79 8.03
C GLY A 59 1.27 -18.73 7.07
N ILE A 60 1.08 -18.23 5.86
CA ILE A 60 2.16 -18.05 4.88
C ILE A 60 3.16 -16.98 5.35
N ASN A 61 2.67 -15.95 6.02
CA ASN A 61 3.53 -14.84 6.43
C ASN A 61 4.13 -15.04 7.82
N PHE A 62 3.51 -15.85 8.69
CA PHE A 62 3.96 -16.03 10.06
C PHE A 62 4.19 -17.50 10.44
N ASP A 63 3.14 -18.32 10.51
CA ASP A 63 3.20 -19.64 11.15
C ASP A 63 4.20 -20.58 10.50
N ILE A 64 4.13 -20.78 9.18
CA ILE A 64 5.04 -21.67 8.47
C ILE A 64 6.50 -21.18 8.54
N PRO A 65 6.80 -19.90 8.30
CA PRO A 65 8.15 -19.36 8.53
C PRO A 65 8.64 -19.51 9.97
N ALA A 66 7.79 -19.28 10.96
CA ALA A 66 8.13 -19.43 12.39
C ALA A 66 8.49 -20.88 12.72
N LEU A 67 7.68 -21.82 12.27
CA LEU A 67 7.95 -23.26 12.42
C LEU A 67 9.26 -23.67 11.75
N SER A 68 9.51 -23.22 10.51
CA SER A 68 10.75 -23.53 9.79
C SER A 68 11.99 -22.87 10.42
N LYS A 69 11.83 -21.72 11.10
CA LYS A 69 12.92 -21.06 11.84
C LYS A 69 13.33 -21.87 13.08
N VAL A 70 12.37 -22.36 13.84
CA VAL A 70 12.62 -23.11 15.07
C VAL A 70 12.97 -24.59 14.78
N TYR A 71 12.35 -25.17 13.75
CA TYR A 71 12.55 -26.55 13.33
C TYR A 71 13.04 -26.61 11.88
N PRO A 72 14.36 -26.46 11.59
CA PRO A 72 14.88 -26.36 10.22
C PRO A 72 14.64 -27.60 9.34
N TRP A 73 14.31 -28.74 9.93
CA TRP A 73 13.91 -29.96 9.22
C TRP A 73 12.47 -29.97 8.74
N PHE A 74 11.63 -29.04 9.28
CA PHE A 74 10.23 -28.92 8.90
C PHE A 74 10.09 -28.20 7.57
N SER A 75 9.40 -28.81 6.64
CA SER A 75 9.05 -28.21 5.37
C SER A 75 7.70 -28.74 4.89
N VAL A 76 6.94 -27.90 4.23
CA VAL A 76 5.67 -28.27 3.59
C VAL A 76 5.63 -27.72 2.18
N ASP A 77 4.97 -28.44 1.31
CA ASP A 77 4.72 -28.00 -0.04
C ASP A 77 3.80 -26.77 -0.04
N ARG A 78 4.27 -25.69 -0.68
CA ARG A 78 3.56 -24.40 -0.73
C ARG A 78 2.15 -24.52 -1.30
N GLU A 79 1.93 -25.41 -2.26
CA GLU A 79 0.63 -25.64 -2.90
C GLU A 79 -0.41 -26.26 -1.96
N ARG A 80 0.03 -26.91 -0.89
CA ARG A 80 -0.85 -27.48 0.14
C ARG A 80 -1.29 -26.46 1.20
N VAL A 81 -0.64 -25.30 1.27
CA VAL A 81 -0.95 -24.28 2.28
C VAL A 81 -2.00 -23.32 1.75
N VAL A 82 -3.07 -23.16 2.52
CA VAL A 82 -4.19 -22.24 2.23
C VAL A 82 -4.28 -21.18 3.32
N ASP A 83 -4.24 -19.92 2.92
CA ASP A 83 -4.29 -18.78 3.85
C ASP A 83 -5.63 -18.05 3.76
N THR A 84 -6.41 -18.12 4.84
CA THR A 84 -7.74 -17.52 4.91
C THR A 84 -7.71 -15.99 4.94
N LEU A 85 -6.61 -15.37 5.40
CA LEU A 85 -6.44 -13.92 5.35
C LEU A 85 -6.37 -13.44 3.89
N ILE A 86 -5.60 -14.15 3.06
CA ILE A 86 -5.45 -13.86 1.62
C ILE A 86 -6.80 -14.02 0.91
N ILE A 87 -7.48 -15.15 1.13
CA ILE A 87 -8.78 -15.42 0.49
C ILE A 87 -9.82 -14.40 0.95
N SER A 88 -9.82 -14.01 2.23
CA SER A 88 -10.79 -13.03 2.73
C SER A 88 -10.59 -11.65 2.11
N ARG A 89 -9.34 -11.21 1.92
CA ARG A 89 -9.01 -9.95 1.22
C ARG A 89 -9.41 -9.99 -0.25
N LEU A 90 -9.19 -11.12 -0.91
CA LEU A 90 -9.58 -11.34 -2.31
C LEU A 90 -11.11 -11.32 -2.48
N THR A 91 -11.84 -12.00 -1.59
CA THR A 91 -13.30 -12.15 -1.66
C THR A 91 -14.05 -10.89 -1.24
N PHE A 92 -13.51 -10.15 -0.28
CA PHE A 92 -14.17 -8.98 0.33
C PHE A 92 -13.32 -7.70 0.27
N PRO A 93 -12.93 -7.21 -0.91
CA PRO A 93 -12.09 -6.01 -1.03
C PRO A 93 -12.79 -4.72 -0.56
N ASN A 94 -14.11 -4.76 -0.34
CA ASN A 94 -14.95 -3.66 0.16
C ASN A 94 -15.53 -3.93 1.57
N LEU A 95 -14.85 -4.72 2.38
CA LEU A 95 -15.33 -5.18 3.69
C LEU A 95 -15.76 -4.03 4.61
N GLY A 96 -15.03 -2.91 4.59
CA GLY A 96 -15.37 -1.73 5.39
C GLY A 96 -16.74 -1.09 5.05
N ASP A 97 -17.19 -1.23 3.80
CA ASP A 97 -18.53 -0.75 3.41
C ASP A 97 -19.61 -1.74 3.88
N ARG A 98 -19.33 -3.04 3.83
CA ARG A 98 -20.24 -4.09 4.31
C ARG A 98 -20.43 -4.06 5.82
N ASP A 99 -19.40 -3.68 6.57
CA ASP A 99 -19.41 -3.61 8.03
C ASP A 99 -20.24 -2.45 8.60
N LEU A 100 -20.57 -1.44 7.81
CA LEU A 100 -21.28 -0.25 8.30
C LEU A 100 -22.52 -0.59 9.12
N ARG A 101 -23.34 -1.54 8.65
CA ARG A 101 -24.54 -1.97 9.38
C ARG A 101 -24.20 -2.70 10.68
N LEU A 102 -23.15 -3.54 10.68
CA LEU A 102 -22.74 -4.29 11.89
C LEU A 102 -22.22 -3.34 12.97
N VAL A 103 -21.47 -2.30 12.57
CA VAL A 103 -20.99 -1.25 13.49
C VAL A 103 -22.17 -0.43 14.03
N GLN A 104 -23.11 0.00 13.17
CA GLN A 104 -24.29 0.75 13.59
C GLN A 104 -25.21 -0.01 14.57
N THR A 105 -25.26 -1.34 14.45
CA THR A 105 -26.07 -2.19 15.33
C THR A 105 -25.31 -2.69 16.57
N GLY A 106 -24.06 -2.28 16.76
CA GLY A 106 -23.21 -2.73 17.88
C GLY A 106 -22.74 -4.18 17.82
N ARG A 107 -22.96 -4.88 16.68
CA ARG A 107 -22.51 -6.27 16.47
C ARG A 107 -21.03 -6.37 16.12
N LEU A 108 -20.42 -5.28 15.69
CA LEU A 108 -18.99 -5.17 15.39
C LEU A 108 -18.47 -3.86 15.98
N GLU A 109 -17.38 -3.91 16.73
CA GLU A 109 -16.72 -2.72 17.24
C GLU A 109 -16.14 -1.87 16.10
N SER A 110 -16.18 -0.55 16.22
CA SER A 110 -15.72 0.39 15.19
C SER A 110 -14.24 0.16 14.78
N LYS A 111 -13.40 -0.29 15.71
CA LYS A 111 -11.98 -0.61 15.45
C LYS A 111 -11.78 -1.76 14.47
N PHE A 112 -12.74 -2.66 14.35
CA PHE A 112 -12.71 -3.83 13.47
C PHE A 112 -13.34 -3.57 12.09
N ARG A 113 -13.87 -2.38 11.84
CA ARG A 113 -14.46 -2.05 10.54
C ARG A 113 -13.44 -2.17 9.41
N GLY A 114 -13.72 -3.04 8.45
CA GLY A 114 -12.84 -3.32 7.30
C GLY A 114 -11.61 -4.14 7.64
N SER A 115 -11.44 -4.56 8.89
CA SER A 115 -10.35 -5.42 9.30
C SER A 115 -10.58 -6.87 8.85
N HIS A 116 -9.56 -7.50 8.31
CA HIS A 116 -9.55 -8.92 7.96
C HIS A 116 -8.89 -9.79 9.04
N SER A 117 -8.60 -9.26 10.23
CA SER A 117 -8.04 -10.05 11.34
C SER A 117 -9.00 -11.16 11.79
N LEU A 118 -8.45 -12.23 12.35
CA LEU A 118 -9.22 -13.36 12.83
C LEU A 118 -10.23 -12.92 13.91
N SER A 119 -9.84 -12.02 14.81
CA SER A 119 -10.76 -11.43 15.81
C SER A 119 -11.95 -10.73 15.17
N ALA A 120 -11.72 -9.92 14.13
CA ALA A 120 -12.81 -9.24 13.42
C ALA A 120 -13.74 -10.24 12.71
N TRP A 121 -13.19 -11.33 12.18
CA TRP A 121 -13.99 -12.40 11.61
C TRP A 121 -14.78 -13.18 12.65
N GLY A 122 -14.20 -13.39 13.83
CA GLY A 122 -14.93 -13.99 14.95
C GLY A 122 -16.23 -13.25 15.28
N TYR A 123 -16.17 -11.92 15.40
CA TYR A 123 -17.37 -11.08 15.58
C TYR A 123 -18.39 -11.22 14.44
N ARG A 124 -17.93 -11.27 13.18
CA ARG A 124 -18.84 -11.40 12.01
C ARG A 124 -19.52 -12.75 11.94
N LEU A 125 -18.81 -13.80 12.32
CA LEU A 125 -19.29 -15.18 12.27
C LEU A 125 -20.05 -15.59 13.55
N GLY A 126 -19.95 -14.80 14.63
CA GLY A 126 -20.55 -15.11 15.92
C GLY A 126 -19.81 -16.20 16.70
N VAL A 127 -18.54 -16.46 16.36
CA VAL A 127 -17.61 -17.36 17.04
C VAL A 127 -16.48 -16.50 17.57
N LEU A 128 -16.55 -16.13 18.85
CA LEU A 128 -15.62 -15.15 19.41
C LEU A 128 -14.26 -15.77 19.67
N LYS A 129 -13.22 -15.06 19.33
CA LYS A 129 -11.84 -15.32 19.74
C LYS A 129 -11.70 -15.01 21.23
N GLY A 130 -10.96 -15.83 21.98
CA GLY A 130 -10.67 -15.60 23.39
C GLY A 130 -9.96 -14.25 23.66
N GLU A 131 -10.02 -13.76 24.89
CA GLU A 131 -9.42 -12.48 25.28
C GLU A 131 -7.95 -12.57 25.72
N PHE A 132 -7.36 -13.77 25.72
CA PHE A 132 -6.02 -14.06 26.23
C PHE A 132 -4.94 -13.12 25.63
N GLY A 133 -5.01 -12.82 24.34
CA GLY A 133 -4.02 -11.98 23.63
C GLY A 133 -3.96 -10.51 24.04
N GLN A 134 -4.78 -10.03 24.99
CA GLN A 134 -4.84 -8.60 25.33
C GLN A 134 -3.94 -8.19 26.51
N SER A 135 -3.48 -9.12 27.35
CA SER A 135 -2.78 -8.77 28.60
C SER A 135 -1.78 -9.82 29.10
N THR A 136 -1.29 -10.72 28.24
CA THR A 136 -0.57 -11.92 28.68
C THR A 136 0.93 -11.83 28.39
N ASP A 137 1.72 -12.44 29.28
CA ASP A 137 3.13 -12.74 29.06
C ASP A 137 3.27 -13.92 28.08
N TRP A 138 3.87 -13.67 26.93
CA TRP A 138 4.12 -14.66 25.90
C TRP A 138 5.45 -15.40 26.05
N SER A 139 6.23 -15.10 27.08
CA SER A 139 7.56 -15.67 27.28
C SER A 139 7.55 -17.16 27.66
N GLU A 140 6.46 -17.63 28.29
CA GLU A 140 6.30 -18.99 28.75
C GLU A 140 4.94 -19.58 28.37
N TRP A 141 4.93 -20.88 28.10
CA TRP A 141 3.69 -21.61 27.82
C TRP A 141 2.75 -21.63 29.01
N SER A 142 1.44 -21.51 28.77
CA SER A 142 0.39 -21.73 29.75
C SER A 142 -0.79 -22.52 29.15
N GLN A 143 -1.61 -23.11 30.01
CA GLN A 143 -2.81 -23.84 29.58
C GLN A 143 -3.81 -22.90 28.88
N GLU A 144 -3.93 -21.66 29.35
CA GLU A 144 -4.80 -20.65 28.75
C GLU A 144 -4.32 -20.27 27.35
N MET A 145 -3.00 -20.25 27.09
CA MET A 145 -2.42 -20.04 25.76
C MET A 145 -2.79 -21.20 24.84
N GLN A 146 -2.74 -22.45 25.33
CA GLN A 146 -3.12 -23.62 24.56
C GLN A 146 -4.61 -23.57 24.16
N GLU A 147 -5.48 -23.26 25.10
CA GLU A 147 -6.93 -23.10 24.88
C GLU A 147 -7.23 -21.95 23.90
N TYR A 148 -6.46 -20.88 23.96
CA TYR A 148 -6.55 -19.76 23.02
C TYR A 148 -6.19 -20.19 21.59
N CYS A 149 -5.11 -20.95 21.41
CA CYS A 149 -4.72 -21.53 20.12
C CYS A 149 -5.80 -22.48 19.56
N GLU A 150 -6.42 -23.32 20.43
CA GLU A 150 -7.54 -24.19 20.05
C GLU A 150 -8.74 -23.36 19.54
N GLN A 151 -9.07 -22.27 20.24
CA GLN A 151 -10.15 -21.36 19.85
C GLN A 151 -9.88 -20.68 18.51
N ASP A 152 -8.63 -20.30 18.23
CA ASP A 152 -8.26 -19.68 16.97
C ASP A 152 -8.41 -20.64 15.78
N THR A 153 -8.13 -21.93 15.98
CA THR A 153 -8.43 -22.96 14.95
C THR A 153 -9.93 -23.11 14.69
N GLU A 154 -10.78 -22.96 15.71
CA GLU A 154 -12.23 -23.01 15.54
C GLU A 154 -12.74 -21.82 14.71
N VAL A 155 -12.31 -20.59 15.06
CA VAL A 155 -12.67 -19.40 14.27
C VAL A 155 -12.18 -19.52 12.83
N THR A 156 -10.96 -20.03 12.63
CA THR A 156 -10.37 -20.22 11.30
C THR A 156 -11.14 -21.28 10.49
N LEU A 157 -11.59 -22.36 11.11
CA LEU A 157 -12.44 -23.36 10.45
C LEU A 157 -13.78 -22.76 9.98
N HIS A 158 -14.45 -21.99 10.83
CA HIS A 158 -15.69 -21.31 10.48
C HIS A 158 -15.46 -20.30 9.34
N LEU A 159 -14.37 -19.56 9.39
CA LEU A 159 -13.97 -18.64 8.31
C LEU A 159 -13.70 -19.39 7.00
N TRP A 160 -12.95 -20.48 7.06
CA TRP A 160 -12.67 -21.32 5.89
C TRP A 160 -13.94 -21.84 5.24
N LYS A 161 -14.88 -22.39 6.01
CA LYS A 161 -16.19 -22.86 5.52
C LYS A 161 -16.98 -21.71 4.86
N HIS A 162 -16.95 -20.53 5.49
CA HIS A 162 -17.61 -19.33 4.91
C HIS A 162 -16.98 -18.90 3.59
N LEU A 163 -15.67 -18.79 3.52
CA LEU A 163 -14.94 -18.36 2.31
C LEU A 163 -15.07 -19.37 1.17
N SER A 164 -14.98 -20.66 1.46
CA SER A 164 -15.14 -21.73 0.47
C SER A 164 -16.53 -21.73 -0.17
N ALA A 165 -17.58 -21.41 0.61
CA ALA A 165 -18.95 -21.28 0.08
C ALA A 165 -19.12 -20.11 -0.89
N MET A 166 -18.26 -19.07 -0.82
CA MET A 166 -18.27 -17.94 -1.76
C MET A 166 -17.70 -18.27 -3.14
N LYS A 167 -17.01 -19.39 -3.29
CA LYS A 167 -16.42 -19.88 -4.55
C LYS A 167 -15.58 -18.80 -5.27
N PRO A 168 -14.56 -18.23 -4.64
CA PRO A 168 -13.68 -17.28 -5.32
C PRO A 168 -13.03 -17.93 -6.54
N SER A 169 -12.56 -17.11 -7.49
CA SER A 169 -11.82 -17.63 -8.65
C SER A 169 -10.59 -18.41 -8.19
N GLN A 170 -10.48 -19.67 -8.61
CA GLN A 170 -9.35 -20.52 -8.26
C GLN A 170 -8.02 -19.94 -8.77
N GLN A 171 -8.00 -19.44 -10.00
CA GLN A 171 -6.82 -18.78 -10.58
C GLN A 171 -6.38 -17.55 -9.74
N ALA A 172 -7.34 -16.78 -9.24
CA ALA A 172 -7.01 -15.63 -8.38
C ALA A 172 -6.48 -16.08 -7.00
N VAL A 173 -7.03 -17.14 -6.44
CA VAL A 173 -6.55 -17.73 -5.17
C VAL A 173 -5.12 -18.24 -5.33
N GLU A 174 -4.84 -19.01 -6.37
CA GLU A 174 -3.50 -19.55 -6.65
C GLU A 174 -2.47 -18.45 -6.87
N LEU A 175 -2.82 -17.43 -7.67
CA LEU A 175 -1.92 -16.27 -7.89
C LEU A 175 -1.61 -15.52 -6.59
N GLU A 176 -2.63 -15.22 -5.78
CA GLU A 176 -2.41 -14.48 -4.52
C GLU A 176 -1.58 -15.28 -3.51
N HIS A 177 -1.76 -16.61 -3.43
CA HIS A 177 -0.95 -17.45 -2.55
C HIS A 177 0.51 -17.52 -3.03
N ALA A 178 0.74 -17.74 -4.34
CA ALA A 178 2.09 -17.75 -4.89
C ALA A 178 2.83 -16.42 -4.63
N VAL A 179 2.14 -15.30 -4.84
CA VAL A 179 2.68 -13.97 -4.56
C VAL A 179 2.93 -13.77 -3.07
N ALA A 180 2.05 -14.27 -2.20
CA ALA A 180 2.23 -14.12 -0.75
C ALA A 180 3.51 -14.80 -0.25
N TRP A 181 3.87 -15.97 -0.77
CA TRP A 181 5.15 -16.63 -0.47
C TRP A 181 6.34 -15.75 -0.86
N ILE A 182 6.35 -15.20 -2.07
CA ILE A 182 7.42 -14.33 -2.57
C ILE A 182 7.54 -13.07 -1.69
N ILE A 183 6.43 -12.44 -1.37
CA ILE A 183 6.40 -11.23 -0.53
C ILE A 183 6.81 -11.54 0.91
N SER A 184 6.43 -12.71 1.45
CA SER A 184 6.88 -13.14 2.78
C SER A 184 8.41 -13.30 2.83
N GLU A 185 9.02 -13.87 1.79
CA GLU A 185 10.47 -13.96 1.65
C GLU A 185 11.11 -12.57 1.50
N GLN A 186 10.56 -11.71 0.62
CA GLN A 186 11.02 -10.32 0.47
C GLN A 186 11.03 -9.57 1.80
N THR A 187 9.94 -9.70 2.57
CA THR A 187 9.83 -9.02 3.87
C THR A 187 10.86 -9.55 4.86
N ARG A 188 11.09 -10.87 4.93
CA ARG A 188 12.11 -11.47 5.80
C ARG A 188 13.54 -11.13 5.39
N HIS A 189 13.81 -11.06 4.09
CA HIS A 189 15.13 -10.65 3.59
C HIS A 189 15.39 -9.17 3.87
N GLY A 190 14.40 -8.32 3.67
CA GLY A 190 14.52 -6.87 3.83
C GLY A 190 15.38 -6.21 2.76
N PHE A 191 15.38 -4.87 2.73
CA PHE A 191 16.19 -4.07 1.82
C PHE A 191 17.31 -3.37 2.60
N LEU A 192 18.56 -3.56 2.21
CA LEU A 192 19.69 -2.92 2.90
C LEU A 192 19.62 -1.40 2.78
N PHE A 193 19.76 -0.72 3.92
CA PHE A 193 19.60 0.72 4.07
C PHE A 193 20.83 1.35 4.71
N ASP A 194 21.40 2.35 4.06
CA ASP A 194 22.58 3.10 4.54
C ASP A 194 22.17 4.10 5.61
N ARG A 195 22.12 3.63 6.85
CA ARG A 195 21.76 4.44 8.03
C ARG A 195 22.66 5.64 8.23
N ALA A 196 23.98 5.48 8.02
CA ALA A 196 24.94 6.57 8.22
C ALA A 196 24.75 7.71 7.20
N LYS A 197 24.45 7.36 5.95
CA LYS A 197 24.11 8.33 4.90
C LYS A 197 22.75 8.98 5.16
N ALA A 198 21.79 8.23 5.67
CA ALA A 198 20.47 8.73 6.05
C ALA A 198 20.55 9.77 7.19
N ASP A 199 21.34 9.49 8.24
CA ASP A 199 21.55 10.42 9.36
C ASP A 199 22.14 11.75 8.87
N LYS A 200 23.14 11.71 7.97
CA LYS A 200 23.72 12.93 7.37
C LYS A 200 22.70 13.72 6.55
N LEU A 201 21.90 13.01 5.75
CA LEU A 201 20.82 13.64 4.98
C LEU A 201 19.81 14.30 5.93
N MET A 202 19.35 13.58 6.95
CA MET A 202 18.38 14.08 7.92
C MET A 202 18.90 15.34 8.64
N GLN A 203 20.15 15.33 9.12
CA GLN A 203 20.76 16.49 9.77
C GLN A 203 20.81 17.72 8.85
N ARG A 204 21.16 17.55 7.58
CA ARG A 204 21.16 18.61 6.57
C ARG A 204 19.76 19.21 6.39
N LEU A 205 18.74 18.34 6.21
CA LEU A 205 17.36 18.78 6.03
C LEU A 205 16.79 19.46 7.27
N ALA A 206 17.12 18.94 8.46
CA ALA A 206 16.70 19.53 9.74
C ALA A 206 17.32 20.93 9.93
N SER A 207 18.59 21.12 9.60
CA SER A 207 19.26 22.42 9.67
C SER A 207 18.64 23.44 8.71
N GLU A 208 18.36 23.04 7.45
CA GLU A 208 17.68 23.89 6.49
C GLU A 208 16.26 24.25 6.96
N ARG A 209 15.54 23.28 7.51
CA ARG A 209 14.21 23.48 8.06
C ARG A 209 14.21 24.47 9.22
N ALA A 210 15.14 24.33 10.16
CA ALA A 210 15.27 25.24 11.31
C ALA A 210 15.52 26.70 10.86
N ALA A 211 16.40 26.90 9.88
CA ALA A 211 16.65 28.23 9.32
C ALA A 211 15.39 28.88 8.72
N ILE A 212 14.58 28.09 7.99
CA ILE A 212 13.31 28.58 7.42
C ILE A 212 12.30 28.86 8.54
N ASP A 213 12.23 28.03 9.58
CA ASP A 213 11.32 28.23 10.70
C ASP A 213 11.68 29.52 11.48
N ASP A 214 12.97 29.81 11.70
CA ASP A 214 13.43 31.06 12.29
C ASP A 214 13.04 32.27 11.45
N GLU A 215 13.23 32.20 10.13
CA GLU A 215 12.79 33.26 9.23
C GLU A 215 11.27 33.48 9.27
N LEU A 216 10.47 32.39 9.28
CA LEU A 216 9.02 32.47 9.37
C LEU A 216 8.52 33.04 10.71
N GLN A 217 9.26 32.85 11.81
CA GLN A 217 8.93 33.46 13.10
C GLN A 217 9.14 35.00 13.09
N THR A 218 10.08 35.52 12.29
CA THR A 218 10.29 36.97 12.14
C THR A 218 9.19 37.65 11.32
N VAL A 219 8.52 36.88 10.44
CA VAL A 219 7.45 37.39 9.56
C VAL A 219 6.06 37.24 10.19
N PHE A 220 5.82 36.13 10.86
CA PHE A 220 4.53 35.84 11.47
C PHE A 220 4.56 36.08 12.97
N ASP A 221 4.34 37.33 13.34
CA ASP A 221 4.24 37.73 14.75
C ASP A 221 3.23 36.88 15.53
N PRO A 222 3.49 36.62 16.82
CA PRO A 222 2.50 36.04 17.72
C PRO A 222 1.20 36.81 17.72
N TRP A 223 0.06 36.12 17.82
CA TRP A 223 -1.25 36.76 17.83
C TRP A 223 -2.16 36.21 18.92
N ILE A 224 -3.12 37.01 19.30
CA ILE A 224 -4.15 36.61 20.24
C ILE A 224 -5.40 36.17 19.44
N SER A 225 -5.98 35.05 19.84
CA SER A 225 -7.29 34.63 19.35
C SER A 225 -8.28 34.48 20.52
N ALA A 226 -9.52 34.91 20.30
CA ALA A 226 -10.64 34.60 21.18
C ALA A 226 -10.98 33.10 21.02
N VAL A 227 -11.13 32.39 22.13
CA VAL A 227 -11.44 30.96 22.15
C VAL A 227 -12.92 30.75 22.40
N GLU A 228 -13.42 31.33 23.49
CA GLU A 228 -14.82 31.27 23.90
C GLU A 228 -15.21 32.46 24.77
N GLU A 229 -16.47 32.77 24.82
CA GLU A 229 -17.04 33.72 25.80
C GLU A 229 -17.64 32.91 26.95
N LYS A 230 -17.24 33.24 28.18
CA LYS A 230 -17.72 32.58 29.40
C LYS A 230 -18.46 33.55 30.26
N THR A 231 -19.65 33.13 30.68
CA THR A 231 -20.44 33.86 31.70
C THR A 231 -20.52 32.97 32.95
N PRO A 232 -19.75 33.28 34.02
CA PRO A 232 -19.78 32.50 35.24
C PRO A 232 -21.17 32.55 35.90
N THR A 233 -21.59 31.43 36.43
CA THR A 233 -22.87 31.32 37.18
C THR A 233 -22.70 31.56 38.69
N ARG A 234 -21.45 31.65 39.15
CA ARG A 234 -21.09 31.88 40.56
C ARG A 234 -19.79 32.66 40.66
N ASP A 235 -19.61 33.36 41.79
CA ASP A 235 -18.38 34.03 42.09
C ASP A 235 -17.28 32.99 42.46
N VAL A 236 -16.10 33.14 41.87
CA VAL A 236 -14.91 32.35 42.21
C VAL A 236 -13.74 33.30 42.45
N ASN A 237 -13.28 33.33 43.68
CA ASN A 237 -12.18 34.18 44.09
C ASN A 237 -10.93 33.31 44.33
N TYR A 238 -9.89 33.52 43.50
CA TYR A 238 -8.60 32.83 43.63
C TYR A 238 -7.60 33.73 44.34
N LYS A 239 -6.96 33.21 45.39
CA LYS A 239 -5.85 33.89 46.08
C LYS A 239 -4.53 33.79 45.30
N SER A 240 -4.53 33.13 44.14
CA SER A 240 -3.36 32.94 43.29
C SER A 240 -3.22 34.04 42.24
N VAL A 241 -2.01 34.57 42.06
CA VAL A 241 -1.69 35.52 40.98
C VAL A 241 -1.76 34.95 39.57
N THR A 242 -1.81 33.61 39.44
CA THR A 242 -1.88 32.91 38.15
C THR A 242 -3.28 32.52 37.74
N ARG A 243 -4.28 32.72 38.61
CA ARG A 243 -5.68 32.41 38.35
C ARG A 243 -6.55 33.66 38.51
N HIS A 244 -7.38 33.96 37.52
CA HIS A 244 -8.26 35.12 37.55
C HIS A 244 -9.55 34.80 38.31
N SER A 245 -9.91 35.66 39.26
CA SER A 245 -11.22 35.64 39.93
C SER A 245 -12.31 35.96 38.91
N THR A 246 -13.47 35.33 39.06
CA THR A 246 -14.63 35.54 38.19
C THR A 246 -15.88 35.80 39.00
N TRP A 247 -16.79 36.64 38.51
CA TRP A 247 -18.03 37.04 39.16
C TRP A 247 -19.24 36.52 38.38
N ALA A 248 -20.24 36.11 39.10
CA ALA A 248 -21.50 35.66 38.49
C ALA A 248 -22.09 36.72 37.57
N GLY A 249 -22.48 36.35 36.36
CA GLY A 249 -23.05 37.23 35.35
C GLY A 249 -22.06 38.16 34.62
N ALA A 250 -20.77 38.19 35.03
CA ALA A 250 -19.75 38.98 34.33
C ALA A 250 -19.10 38.14 33.23
N SER A 251 -19.49 38.37 31.98
CA SER A 251 -18.91 37.69 30.81
C SER A 251 -17.47 38.12 30.59
N TYR A 252 -16.61 37.14 30.23
CA TYR A 252 -15.23 37.39 29.80
C TYR A 252 -14.88 36.51 28.62
N THR A 253 -13.99 36.99 27.76
CA THR A 253 -13.47 36.23 26.63
C THR A 253 -12.20 35.48 27.04
N VAL A 254 -12.22 34.18 26.89
CA VAL A 254 -11.00 33.37 27.00
C VAL A 254 -10.16 33.61 25.76
N ILE A 255 -8.94 34.09 25.96
CA ILE A 255 -7.99 34.36 24.89
C ILE A 255 -6.87 33.34 24.90
N LYS A 256 -6.36 33.02 23.72
CA LYS A 256 -5.18 32.19 23.52
C LYS A 256 -4.10 32.99 22.81
N HIS A 257 -2.92 33.03 23.41
CA HIS A 257 -1.71 33.55 22.76
C HIS A 257 -1.17 32.44 21.84
N ASN A 258 -1.03 32.73 20.57
CA ASN A 258 -0.54 31.79 19.57
C ASN A 258 0.82 32.26 19.07
N VAL A 259 1.81 31.37 19.13
CA VAL A 259 3.08 31.49 18.41
C VAL A 259 2.93 30.74 17.10
N PHE A 260 3.45 31.30 16.01
CA PHE A 260 3.30 30.67 14.69
C PHE A 260 3.94 29.27 14.69
N ASN A 261 3.16 28.29 14.24
CA ASN A 261 3.63 26.91 14.04
C ASN A 261 3.54 26.59 12.54
N PRO A 262 4.67 26.46 11.84
CA PRO A 262 4.73 26.18 10.42
C PRO A 262 4.25 24.77 10.04
N ASN A 263 4.07 23.87 11.01
CA ASN A 263 3.45 22.56 10.79
C ASN A 263 1.91 22.59 10.91
N SER A 264 1.35 23.68 11.43
CA SER A 264 -0.09 23.83 11.61
C SER A 264 -0.73 24.46 10.38
N ARG A 265 -1.46 23.65 9.60
CA ARG A 265 -2.26 24.14 8.46
C ARG A 265 -3.24 25.23 8.85
N HIS A 266 -3.77 25.19 10.08
CA HIS A 266 -4.63 26.24 10.62
C HIS A 266 -3.88 27.55 10.85
N HIS A 267 -2.67 27.50 11.40
CA HIS A 267 -1.85 28.69 11.59
C HIS A 267 -1.46 29.31 10.25
N ILE A 268 -1.02 28.49 9.29
CA ILE A 268 -0.70 28.95 7.93
C ILE A 268 -1.92 29.64 7.28
N ALA A 269 -3.07 28.97 7.27
CA ALA A 269 -4.30 29.55 6.69
C ALA A 269 -4.69 30.85 7.39
N ASN A 270 -4.60 30.92 8.72
CA ASN A 270 -4.92 32.11 9.51
C ASN A 270 -3.99 33.28 9.15
N ARG A 271 -2.67 33.05 9.10
CA ARG A 271 -1.71 34.11 8.80
C ARG A 271 -1.80 34.59 7.36
N LEU A 272 -1.97 33.69 6.39
CA LEU A 272 -2.16 34.08 4.98
C LEU A 272 -3.44 34.91 4.78
N LYS A 273 -4.53 34.57 5.50
CA LYS A 273 -5.76 35.38 5.48
C LYS A 273 -5.54 36.74 6.11
N ALA A 274 -4.87 36.80 7.27
CA ALA A 274 -4.68 38.02 8.03
C ALA A 274 -3.76 39.01 7.31
N LEU A 275 -2.64 38.53 6.72
CA LEU A 275 -1.62 39.37 6.11
C LEU A 275 -1.91 39.73 4.65
N TYR A 276 -2.44 38.74 3.89
CA TYR A 276 -2.61 38.89 2.43
C TYR A 276 -4.06 38.88 1.96
N GLY A 277 -5.03 38.78 2.88
CA GLY A 277 -6.44 38.62 2.50
C GLY A 277 -6.70 37.35 1.68
N TRP A 278 -5.88 36.30 1.83
CA TRP A 278 -5.98 35.09 1.07
C TRP A 278 -7.36 34.44 1.21
N LYS A 279 -7.98 34.12 0.08
CA LYS A 279 -9.26 33.40 0.02
C LYS A 279 -8.99 31.98 -0.47
N PRO A 280 -9.17 30.96 0.38
CA PRO A 280 -8.98 29.57 -0.03
C PRO A 280 -9.99 29.18 -1.11
N LYS A 281 -9.51 28.48 -2.15
CA LYS A 281 -10.33 27.94 -3.25
C LYS A 281 -10.62 26.46 -3.07
N GLU A 282 -9.75 25.75 -2.33
CA GLU A 282 -9.86 24.31 -2.09
C GLU A 282 -10.05 24.07 -0.59
N PHE A 283 -10.89 23.07 -0.27
CA PHE A 283 -11.23 22.69 1.10
C PHE A 283 -11.06 21.18 1.27
N THR A 284 -10.79 20.76 2.51
CA THR A 284 -10.81 19.34 2.89
C THR A 284 -12.25 18.86 3.06
N ASP A 285 -12.47 17.54 3.14
CA ASP A 285 -13.79 16.93 3.39
C ASP A 285 -14.45 17.42 4.68
N LYS A 286 -13.64 17.93 5.62
CA LYS A 286 -14.12 18.56 6.89
C LYS A 286 -14.35 20.06 6.76
N GLY A 287 -14.35 20.63 5.55
CA GLY A 287 -14.60 22.05 5.30
C GLY A 287 -13.48 23.01 5.71
N GLN A 288 -12.28 22.49 6.04
CA GLN A 288 -11.13 23.33 6.38
C GLN A 288 -10.36 23.73 5.11
N PRO A 289 -9.74 24.94 5.06
CA PRO A 289 -8.89 25.33 3.95
C PRO A 289 -7.82 24.27 3.68
N LYS A 290 -7.71 23.84 2.44
CA LYS A 290 -6.64 22.91 2.05
C LYS A 290 -5.31 23.67 1.97
N ILE A 291 -4.33 23.19 2.71
CA ILE A 291 -2.94 23.69 2.73
C ILE A 291 -2.05 22.51 2.40
N ASP A 292 -1.41 22.55 1.25
CA ASP A 292 -0.39 21.62 0.81
C ASP A 292 0.63 22.35 -0.10
N GLU A 293 1.70 21.64 -0.46
CA GLU A 293 2.77 22.16 -1.33
C GLU A 293 2.23 22.72 -2.66
N ASN A 294 1.20 22.08 -3.23
CA ASN A 294 0.61 22.51 -4.51
C ASN A 294 -0.19 23.82 -4.37
N VAL A 295 -0.95 23.94 -3.28
CA VAL A 295 -1.72 25.16 -3.00
C VAL A 295 -0.76 26.33 -2.74
N LEU A 296 0.24 26.11 -1.86
CA LEU A 296 1.23 27.14 -1.52
C LEU A 296 2.09 27.54 -2.71
N GLY A 297 2.51 26.57 -3.53
CA GLY A 297 3.33 26.82 -4.72
C GLY A 297 2.66 27.66 -5.82
N ARG A 298 1.32 27.79 -5.78
CA ARG A 298 0.55 28.65 -6.71
C ARG A 298 0.33 30.08 -6.19
N LEU A 299 0.71 30.35 -4.94
CA LEU A 299 0.55 31.65 -4.31
C LEU A 299 1.77 32.55 -4.56
N ASN A 300 1.54 33.77 -5.00
CA ASN A 300 2.58 34.77 -5.24
C ASN A 300 2.95 35.58 -3.98
N TYR A 301 2.85 34.96 -2.79
CA TYR A 301 3.28 35.56 -1.55
C TYR A 301 4.72 35.11 -1.24
N PRO A 302 5.60 36.00 -0.76
CA PRO A 302 7.01 35.66 -0.46
C PRO A 302 7.13 34.47 0.50
N GLU A 303 6.27 34.42 1.52
CA GLU A 303 6.28 33.38 2.55
C GLU A 303 5.66 32.06 2.08
N ALA A 304 4.81 32.10 1.05
CA ALA A 304 4.17 30.90 0.54
C ALA A 304 5.20 29.91 -0.01
N GLN A 305 6.25 30.39 -0.67
CA GLN A 305 7.36 29.55 -1.15
C GLN A 305 8.16 28.95 -0.01
N LYS A 306 8.46 29.75 1.04
CA LYS A 306 9.15 29.28 2.25
C LYS A 306 8.30 28.24 3.00
N LEU A 307 7.00 28.46 3.14
CA LEU A 307 6.06 27.52 3.75
C LEU A 307 5.99 26.21 2.94
N SER A 308 5.93 26.28 1.61
CA SER A 308 5.95 25.12 0.74
C SER A 308 7.23 24.31 0.92
N ARG A 309 8.38 25.01 0.96
CA ARG A 309 9.70 24.41 1.22
C ARG A 309 9.75 23.75 2.60
N ALA A 310 9.30 24.44 3.63
CA ALA A 310 9.24 23.92 5.00
C ALA A 310 8.38 22.65 5.10
N MET A 311 7.23 22.61 4.45
CA MET A 311 6.36 21.42 4.43
C MET A 311 7.03 20.23 3.73
N MET A 312 7.70 20.48 2.60
CA MET A 312 8.42 19.43 1.87
C MET A 312 9.58 18.88 2.71
N LEU A 313 10.39 19.73 3.32
CA LEU A 313 11.48 19.32 4.22
C LEU A 313 10.94 18.50 5.39
N GLN A 314 9.86 18.95 6.06
CA GLN A 314 9.24 18.19 7.16
C GLN A 314 8.81 16.82 6.73
N LYS A 315 8.21 16.70 5.53
CA LYS A 315 7.80 15.40 4.98
C LYS A 315 9.00 14.46 4.81
N ARG A 316 10.14 14.97 4.33
CA ARG A 316 11.36 14.15 4.17
C ARG A 316 12.00 13.79 5.51
N ILE A 317 12.07 14.74 6.44
CA ILE A 317 12.56 14.50 7.80
C ILE A 317 11.72 13.41 8.48
N SER A 318 10.38 13.50 8.38
CA SER A 318 9.48 12.50 8.97
C SER A 318 9.64 11.10 8.33
N GLN A 319 9.91 11.03 7.02
CA GLN A 319 10.20 9.75 6.37
C GLN A 319 11.55 9.17 6.83
N LEU A 320 12.57 10.01 7.01
CA LEU A 320 13.92 9.57 7.37
C LEU A 320 14.02 9.13 8.83
N GLY A 321 13.62 9.97 9.78
CA GLY A 321 13.93 9.71 11.18
C GLY A 321 12.93 10.22 12.23
N ASP A 322 11.80 10.84 11.82
CA ASP A 322 10.85 11.42 12.77
C ASP A 322 9.49 10.69 12.66
N GLY A 323 9.27 9.75 13.57
CA GLY A 323 8.01 8.99 13.65
C GLY A 323 8.18 7.48 13.66
N ASP A 324 7.11 6.79 14.04
CA ASP A 324 7.08 5.33 14.26
C ASP A 324 7.36 4.49 12.99
N ASN A 325 7.19 5.09 11.81
CA ASN A 325 7.41 4.43 10.51
C ASN A 325 8.59 5.06 9.75
N SER A 326 9.50 5.71 10.45
CA SER A 326 10.70 6.31 9.86
C SER A 326 11.69 5.24 9.41
N TRP A 327 12.42 5.51 8.32
CA TRP A 327 13.35 4.53 7.75
C TRP A 327 14.51 4.20 8.69
N ILE A 328 15.08 5.21 9.38
CA ILE A 328 16.16 5.03 10.36
C ILE A 328 15.67 4.19 11.55
N GLY A 329 14.43 4.46 12.02
CA GLY A 329 13.84 3.76 13.17
C GLY A 329 13.45 2.31 12.88
N LEU A 330 13.15 1.99 11.61
CA LEU A 330 12.73 0.65 11.19
C LEU A 330 13.88 -0.21 10.64
N ALA A 331 15.07 0.37 10.44
CA ALA A 331 16.24 -0.42 10.07
C ALA A 331 16.71 -1.24 11.28
N ASP A 332 16.87 -2.55 11.06
CA ASP A 332 17.36 -3.48 12.08
C ASP A 332 18.86 -3.31 12.38
N GLU A 333 19.43 -4.19 13.20
CA GLU A 333 20.85 -4.16 13.56
C GLU A 333 21.77 -4.43 12.37
N GLU A 334 21.30 -5.16 11.37
CA GLU A 334 22.02 -5.45 10.12
C GLU A 334 21.87 -4.34 9.07
N GLY A 335 21.07 -3.31 9.39
CA GLY A 335 20.77 -2.18 8.52
C GLY A 335 19.73 -2.51 7.45
N ARG A 336 18.89 -3.53 7.64
CA ARG A 336 17.83 -3.88 6.69
C ARG A 336 16.48 -3.34 7.13
N ILE A 337 15.68 -2.92 6.16
CA ILE A 337 14.29 -2.48 6.34
C ILE A 337 13.37 -3.56 5.83
N HIS A 338 12.52 -4.09 6.73
CA HIS A 338 11.56 -5.16 6.47
C HIS A 338 10.16 -4.59 6.20
N GLY A 339 10.01 -3.92 5.06
CA GLY A 339 8.74 -3.26 4.70
C GLY A 339 7.60 -4.26 4.54
N GLU A 340 6.49 -4.03 5.26
CA GLU A 340 5.28 -4.84 5.15
C GLU A 340 4.56 -4.57 3.82
N VAL A 341 4.16 -5.64 3.13
CA VAL A 341 3.36 -5.56 1.91
C VAL A 341 2.09 -6.38 2.05
N ASN A 342 0.95 -5.73 1.90
CA ASN A 342 -0.31 -6.42 1.72
C ASN A 342 -0.50 -6.69 0.22
N THR A 343 -0.44 -7.96 -0.16
CA THR A 343 -0.48 -8.37 -1.56
C THR A 343 -1.76 -7.97 -2.28
N ASN A 344 -2.88 -7.84 -1.56
CA ASN A 344 -4.19 -7.48 -2.11
C ASN A 344 -4.85 -6.35 -1.29
N GLY A 345 -4.12 -5.26 -1.06
CA GLY A 345 -4.56 -4.15 -0.21
C GLY A 345 -5.49 -3.13 -0.87
N ALA A 346 -5.60 -3.14 -2.20
CA ALA A 346 -6.47 -2.24 -2.96
C ALA A 346 -7.59 -3.01 -3.69
N VAL A 347 -8.73 -2.35 -3.91
CA VAL A 347 -9.86 -2.93 -4.68
C VAL A 347 -9.49 -3.33 -6.12
N THR A 348 -8.43 -2.77 -6.65
CA THR A 348 -7.85 -3.11 -7.96
C THR A 348 -6.96 -4.35 -7.92
N GLY A 349 -6.72 -4.95 -6.75
CA GLY A 349 -5.74 -6.01 -6.56
C GLY A 349 -4.28 -5.52 -6.50
N ARG A 350 -4.03 -4.20 -6.51
CA ARG A 350 -2.69 -3.65 -6.28
C ARG A 350 -2.22 -3.95 -4.86
N MET A 351 -0.93 -4.16 -4.71
CA MET A 351 -0.28 -4.25 -3.41
C MET A 351 -0.29 -2.90 -2.70
N THR A 352 -0.33 -2.92 -1.38
CA THR A 352 -0.14 -1.73 -0.54
C THR A 352 1.00 -1.98 0.44
N HIS A 353 1.75 -0.91 0.73
CA HIS A 353 2.97 -0.96 1.52
C HIS A 353 2.77 -0.23 2.84
N ASN A 354 3.40 -0.76 3.89
CA ASN A 354 3.37 -0.20 5.24
C ASN A 354 4.69 -0.48 5.97
N LYS A 355 5.02 0.24 7.00
CA LYS A 355 6.14 0.04 7.93
C LYS A 355 7.50 -0.31 7.30
N PRO A 356 8.07 0.54 6.47
CA PRO A 356 7.56 1.80 5.92
C PRO A 356 6.85 1.59 4.57
N ASN A 357 6.16 2.62 4.08
CA ASN A 357 5.60 2.60 2.74
C ASN A 357 6.70 2.91 1.70
N LEU A 358 7.39 1.88 1.20
CA LEU A 358 8.46 2.02 0.20
C LEU A 358 7.95 2.60 -1.14
N ALA A 359 6.67 2.41 -1.48
CA ALA A 359 6.08 3.01 -2.67
C ALA A 359 5.99 4.56 -2.61
N GLN A 360 6.23 5.16 -1.43
CA GLN A 360 6.29 6.62 -1.25
C GLN A 360 7.71 7.19 -1.23
N VAL A 361 8.75 6.37 -1.45
CA VAL A 361 10.11 6.88 -1.68
C VAL A 361 10.08 7.77 -2.93
N PRO A 362 10.57 9.02 -2.86
CA PRO A 362 10.40 9.97 -3.95
C PRO A 362 11.16 9.51 -5.21
N SER A 363 10.54 9.73 -6.38
CA SER A 363 11.20 9.46 -7.66
C SER A 363 12.38 10.41 -7.91
N LEU A 364 13.31 10.03 -8.77
CA LEU A 364 14.50 10.83 -9.13
C LEU A 364 14.18 12.25 -9.59
N LYS A 365 12.99 12.49 -10.18
CA LYS A 365 12.52 13.81 -10.64
C LYS A 365 12.06 14.72 -9.51
N LYS A 366 11.85 14.17 -8.31
CA LYS A 366 11.44 14.93 -7.12
C LYS A 366 12.67 15.36 -6.35
N GLU A 367 12.53 16.50 -5.68
CA GLU A 367 13.57 17.02 -4.82
C GLU A 367 13.93 16.01 -3.70
N PHE A 368 15.22 15.81 -3.48
CA PHE A 368 15.82 14.77 -2.64
C PHE A 368 15.49 13.33 -3.08
N GLY A 369 14.92 13.14 -4.29
CA GLY A 369 14.58 11.82 -4.77
C GLY A 369 15.79 10.92 -4.98
N ARG A 370 16.87 11.48 -5.56
CA ARG A 370 18.14 10.76 -5.74
C ARG A 370 18.74 10.39 -4.39
N GLU A 371 18.90 11.35 -3.48
CA GLU A 371 19.47 11.12 -2.16
C GLU A 371 18.67 10.09 -1.35
N CYS A 372 17.33 10.13 -1.40
CA CYS A 372 16.49 9.16 -0.72
C CYS A 372 16.63 7.74 -1.31
N ARG A 373 16.71 7.59 -2.64
CA ARG A 373 16.87 6.29 -3.29
C ARG A 373 18.29 5.73 -3.12
N GLU A 374 19.31 6.56 -3.06
CA GLU A 374 20.69 6.14 -2.77
C GLU A 374 20.87 5.53 -1.38
N LEU A 375 19.91 5.71 -0.46
CA LEU A 375 19.93 5.09 0.86
C LEU A 375 19.62 3.59 0.82
N PHE A 376 18.88 3.14 -0.21
CA PHE A 376 18.55 1.74 -0.42
C PHE A 376 19.61 1.14 -1.34
N THR A 377 20.41 0.23 -0.80
CA THR A 377 21.66 -0.25 -1.38
C THR A 377 21.78 -1.77 -1.29
N VAL A 378 22.94 -2.30 -1.61
CA VAL A 378 23.26 -3.73 -1.54
C VAL A 378 24.59 -3.96 -0.80
N PRO A 379 24.83 -5.16 -0.24
CA PRO A 379 26.10 -5.53 0.38
C PRO A 379 27.26 -5.55 -0.65
N SER A 380 28.47 -5.51 -0.14
CA SER A 380 29.68 -5.70 -0.98
C SER A 380 29.64 -7.06 -1.70
N GLY A 381 29.96 -7.07 -2.99
CA GLY A 381 29.90 -8.27 -3.85
C GLY A 381 28.51 -8.56 -4.43
N LYS A 382 27.51 -7.73 -4.11
CA LYS A 382 26.16 -7.80 -4.69
C LYS A 382 25.90 -6.59 -5.60
N LYS A 383 24.92 -6.75 -6.48
CA LYS A 383 24.34 -5.68 -7.29
C LYS A 383 22.83 -5.60 -7.08
N LEU A 384 22.32 -4.41 -7.29
CA LEU A 384 20.90 -4.18 -7.42
C LEU A 384 20.52 -4.21 -8.90
N VAL A 385 19.47 -4.95 -9.22
CA VAL A 385 18.89 -5.01 -10.58
C VAL A 385 17.48 -4.50 -10.49
N GLY A 386 17.26 -3.30 -11.01
CA GLY A 386 15.91 -2.71 -11.12
C GLY A 386 15.31 -3.01 -12.48
N VAL A 387 14.08 -3.49 -12.50
CA VAL A 387 13.34 -3.85 -13.71
C VAL A 387 11.98 -3.17 -13.69
N ASP A 388 11.60 -2.53 -14.80
CA ASP A 388 10.36 -1.79 -14.96
C ASP A 388 9.59 -2.29 -16.18
N VAL A 389 8.27 -2.40 -16.10
CA VAL A 389 7.44 -2.82 -17.23
C VAL A 389 7.15 -1.64 -18.15
N SER A 390 7.60 -1.72 -19.38
CA SER A 390 7.48 -0.64 -20.36
C SER A 390 6.02 -0.31 -20.70
N GLY A 391 5.56 0.89 -20.32
CA GLY A 391 4.26 1.44 -20.71
C GLY A 391 3.05 0.59 -20.32
N LEU A 392 3.07 -0.03 -19.13
CA LEU A 392 2.10 -1.02 -18.67
C LEU A 392 0.64 -0.58 -18.83
N GLU A 393 0.26 0.63 -18.37
CA GLU A 393 -1.13 1.10 -18.45
C GLU A 393 -1.64 1.22 -19.91
N LEU A 394 -0.79 1.70 -20.82
CA LEU A 394 -1.18 1.83 -22.24
C LEU A 394 -1.25 0.46 -22.92
N ARG A 395 -0.42 -0.49 -22.53
CA ARG A 395 -0.49 -1.87 -23.02
C ARG A 395 -1.73 -2.58 -22.50
N MET A 396 -2.14 -2.33 -21.24
CA MET A 396 -3.41 -2.85 -20.73
C MET A 396 -4.62 -2.22 -21.44
N LEU A 397 -4.57 -0.92 -21.73
CA LEU A 397 -5.60 -0.29 -22.55
C LEU A 397 -5.67 -0.93 -23.94
N ALA A 398 -4.54 -1.10 -24.61
CA ALA A 398 -4.43 -1.73 -25.91
C ALA A 398 -4.99 -3.17 -25.93
N HIS A 399 -4.72 -3.95 -24.88
CA HIS A 399 -5.28 -5.28 -24.72
C HIS A 399 -6.82 -5.27 -24.80
N TYR A 400 -7.46 -4.38 -24.05
CA TYR A 400 -8.93 -4.29 -24.06
C TYR A 400 -9.48 -3.66 -25.35
N LEU A 401 -8.75 -2.74 -25.98
CA LEU A 401 -9.13 -2.13 -27.25
C LEU A 401 -9.06 -3.11 -28.42
N ALA A 402 -8.17 -4.10 -28.37
CA ALA A 402 -7.97 -5.08 -29.44
C ALA A 402 -9.26 -5.80 -29.87
N HIS A 403 -10.26 -5.90 -28.96
CA HIS A 403 -11.58 -6.42 -29.30
C HIS A 403 -12.42 -5.52 -30.23
N PHE A 404 -12.05 -4.23 -30.36
CA PHE A 404 -12.81 -3.22 -31.12
C PHE A 404 -12.05 -2.63 -32.29
N ASP A 405 -10.71 -2.69 -32.27
CA ASP A 405 -9.84 -2.07 -33.27
C ASP A 405 -8.91 -3.08 -33.96
N SER A 406 -9.10 -4.38 -33.70
CA SER A 406 -8.26 -5.46 -34.23
C SER A 406 -6.77 -5.30 -33.92
N GLY A 407 -6.43 -4.63 -32.79
CA GLY A 407 -5.07 -4.44 -32.30
C GLY A 407 -4.37 -3.18 -32.82
N ALA A 408 -5.04 -2.30 -33.55
CA ALA A 408 -4.43 -1.11 -34.14
C ALA A 408 -3.78 -0.17 -33.09
N TYR A 409 -4.44 0.02 -31.95
CA TYR A 409 -3.86 0.83 -30.86
C TYR A 409 -2.64 0.13 -30.24
N GLY A 410 -2.66 -1.19 -30.17
CA GLY A 410 -1.53 -1.99 -29.65
C GLY A 410 -0.30 -1.89 -30.56
N GLU A 411 -0.50 -1.93 -31.87
CA GLU A 411 0.58 -1.74 -32.85
C GLU A 411 1.25 -0.37 -32.67
N GLU A 412 0.45 0.69 -32.48
CA GLU A 412 0.97 2.03 -32.22
C GLU A 412 1.71 2.14 -30.87
N VAL A 413 1.27 1.40 -29.85
CA VAL A 413 1.95 1.36 -28.53
C VAL A 413 3.31 0.69 -28.62
N VAL A 414 3.43 -0.39 -29.42
CA VAL A 414 4.66 -1.21 -29.51
C VAL A 414 5.64 -0.65 -30.52
N ASN A 415 5.18 -0.30 -31.72
CA ASN A 415 6.03 0.01 -32.87
C ASN A 415 5.96 1.48 -33.31
N GLY A 416 5.01 2.26 -32.78
CA GLY A 416 4.80 3.67 -33.12
C GLY A 416 5.17 4.64 -32.01
N ASP A 417 4.60 5.85 -32.09
CA ASP A 417 4.64 6.85 -31.01
C ASP A 417 3.22 7.17 -30.54
N ILE A 418 2.75 6.36 -29.60
CA ILE A 418 1.39 6.46 -29.05
C ILE A 418 1.09 7.85 -28.45
N HIS A 419 2.10 8.55 -27.92
CA HIS A 419 1.87 9.90 -27.39
C HIS A 419 1.63 10.92 -28.49
N THR A 420 2.32 10.80 -29.63
CA THR A 420 2.04 11.59 -30.81
C THR A 420 0.70 11.22 -31.47
N ALA A 421 0.33 9.95 -31.51
CA ALA A 421 -1.00 9.51 -31.95
C ALA A 421 -2.11 10.10 -31.06
N ASN A 422 -1.97 10.01 -29.74
CA ASN A 422 -2.90 10.60 -28.79
C ASN A 422 -2.93 12.15 -28.86
N GLN A 423 -1.79 12.80 -29.15
CA GLN A 423 -1.71 14.24 -29.37
C GLN A 423 -2.61 14.67 -30.53
N LYS A 424 -2.48 13.99 -31.67
CA LYS A 424 -3.31 14.26 -32.85
C LYS A 424 -4.79 13.99 -32.57
N ALA A 425 -5.11 12.85 -31.95
CA ALA A 425 -6.48 12.46 -31.63
C ALA A 425 -7.18 13.46 -30.71
N ALA A 426 -6.49 13.99 -29.70
CA ALA A 426 -7.05 14.97 -28.77
C ALA A 426 -6.93 16.42 -29.25
N GLY A 427 -6.19 16.69 -30.34
CA GLY A 427 -5.90 18.06 -30.80
C GLY A 427 -5.04 18.86 -29.81
N LEU A 428 -4.06 18.21 -29.16
CA LEU A 428 -3.22 18.83 -28.16
C LEU A 428 -1.99 19.51 -28.76
N PRO A 429 -1.46 20.60 -28.13
CA PRO A 429 -0.38 21.38 -28.70
C PRO A 429 0.97 20.67 -28.71
N THR A 430 1.24 19.82 -27.73
CA THR A 430 2.54 19.15 -27.57
C THR A 430 2.39 17.67 -27.20
N ARG A 431 3.41 16.88 -27.51
CA ARG A 431 3.51 15.46 -27.14
C ARG A 431 3.49 15.27 -25.61
N ASP A 432 4.14 16.17 -24.85
CA ASP A 432 4.16 16.11 -23.39
C ASP A 432 2.78 16.39 -22.77
N SER A 433 2.03 17.35 -23.36
CA SER A 433 0.64 17.57 -22.95
C SER A 433 -0.24 16.34 -23.25
N ALA A 434 0.02 15.63 -24.35
CA ALA A 434 -0.69 14.40 -24.67
C ALA A 434 -0.34 13.26 -23.70
N LYS A 435 0.92 13.12 -23.32
CA LYS A 435 1.34 12.16 -22.30
C LYS A 435 0.62 12.44 -20.97
N THR A 436 0.60 13.69 -20.52
CA THR A 436 -0.11 14.08 -19.30
C THR A 436 -1.62 13.88 -19.43
N PHE A 437 -2.20 14.20 -20.59
CA PHE A 437 -3.62 14.06 -20.88
C PHE A 437 -4.08 12.61 -20.82
N ILE A 438 -3.40 11.69 -21.51
CA ILE A 438 -3.86 10.30 -21.59
C ILE A 438 -3.87 9.65 -20.20
N TYR A 439 -2.84 9.84 -19.38
CA TYR A 439 -2.84 9.31 -18.02
C TYR A 439 -3.92 9.98 -17.15
N ALA A 440 -4.07 11.31 -17.19
CA ALA A 440 -5.13 11.99 -16.46
C ALA A 440 -6.52 11.51 -16.90
N PHE A 441 -6.73 11.28 -18.19
CA PHE A 441 -7.96 10.75 -18.75
C PHE A 441 -8.26 9.33 -18.24
N LEU A 442 -7.29 8.42 -18.32
CA LEU A 442 -7.41 7.03 -17.86
C LEU A 442 -7.66 6.94 -16.35
N TYR A 443 -7.06 7.83 -15.56
CA TYR A 443 -7.30 7.94 -14.13
C TYR A 443 -8.61 8.68 -13.78
N GLY A 444 -9.47 8.97 -14.75
CA GLY A 444 -10.79 9.53 -14.53
C GLY A 444 -10.79 11.00 -14.11
N ALA A 445 -9.76 11.78 -14.50
CA ALA A 445 -9.70 13.19 -14.16
C ALA A 445 -10.92 13.97 -14.68
N GLY A 446 -11.46 14.84 -13.83
CA GLY A 446 -12.56 15.74 -14.19
C GLY A 446 -12.16 16.74 -15.28
N SER A 447 -13.14 17.33 -15.97
CA SER A 447 -12.91 18.25 -17.10
C SER A 447 -12.06 19.47 -16.72
N GLU A 448 -12.16 19.96 -15.47
CA GLU A 448 -11.33 21.06 -14.98
C GLU A 448 -9.83 20.69 -14.94
N LYS A 449 -9.49 19.51 -14.39
CA LYS A 449 -8.12 19.02 -14.36
C LYS A 449 -7.59 18.75 -15.77
N ILE A 450 -8.40 18.23 -16.68
CA ILE A 450 -8.03 18.02 -18.07
C ILE A 450 -7.77 19.37 -18.76
N GLY A 451 -8.64 20.39 -18.57
CA GLY A 451 -8.45 21.73 -19.12
C GLY A 451 -7.17 22.41 -18.61
N SER A 452 -6.82 22.19 -17.33
CA SER A 452 -5.61 22.77 -16.74
C SER A 452 -4.30 22.29 -17.41
N ILE A 453 -4.29 21.14 -18.09
CA ILE A 453 -3.12 20.62 -18.84
C ILE A 453 -2.70 21.59 -19.96
N ILE A 454 -3.68 22.32 -20.53
CA ILE A 454 -3.44 23.32 -21.57
C ILE A 454 -3.64 24.76 -21.05
N GLY A 455 -3.62 24.95 -19.71
CA GLY A 455 -3.80 26.26 -19.08
C GLY A 455 -5.22 26.84 -19.19
N LYS A 456 -6.25 25.99 -19.42
CA LYS A 456 -7.65 26.39 -19.59
C LYS A 456 -8.58 25.72 -18.56
N GLY A 457 -9.84 26.06 -18.59
CA GLY A 457 -10.84 25.61 -17.64
C GLY A 457 -11.64 24.36 -18.06
N ALA A 458 -12.69 24.05 -17.31
CA ALA A 458 -13.51 22.85 -17.47
C ALA A 458 -14.17 22.72 -18.86
N LYS A 459 -14.56 23.83 -19.48
CA LYS A 459 -15.22 23.84 -20.79
C LYS A 459 -14.30 23.28 -21.88
N GLU A 460 -13.06 23.75 -21.93
CA GLU A 460 -12.04 23.28 -22.86
C GLU A 460 -11.60 21.85 -22.54
N GLY A 461 -11.51 21.50 -21.24
CA GLY A 461 -11.25 20.14 -20.81
C GLY A 461 -12.34 19.16 -21.26
N GLN A 462 -13.62 19.55 -21.20
CA GLN A 462 -14.71 18.73 -21.73
C GLN A 462 -14.61 18.58 -23.26
N LYS A 463 -14.28 19.67 -23.96
CA LYS A 463 -14.08 19.63 -25.43
C LYS A 463 -12.95 18.67 -25.81
N LEU A 464 -11.82 18.72 -25.09
CA LEU A 464 -10.70 17.81 -25.33
C LEU A 464 -11.13 16.34 -25.16
N LYS A 465 -11.87 16.01 -24.09
CA LYS A 465 -12.40 14.67 -23.88
C LYS A 465 -13.28 14.21 -25.04
N THR A 466 -14.21 15.06 -25.46
CA THR A 466 -15.12 14.74 -26.56
C THR A 466 -14.36 14.53 -27.87
N THR A 467 -13.46 15.46 -28.25
CA THR A 467 -12.62 15.35 -29.44
C THR A 467 -11.80 14.05 -29.45
N PHE A 468 -11.20 13.70 -28.31
CA PHE A 468 -10.44 12.47 -28.17
C PHE A 468 -11.29 11.20 -28.35
N LEU A 469 -12.47 11.17 -27.72
CA LEU A 469 -13.39 10.03 -27.83
C LEU A 469 -13.98 9.89 -29.23
N ASP A 470 -14.25 10.98 -29.93
CA ASP A 470 -14.73 10.98 -31.32
C ASP A 470 -13.64 10.45 -32.26
N ALA A 471 -12.37 10.82 -32.00
CA ALA A 471 -11.22 10.33 -32.76
C ALA A 471 -10.81 8.88 -32.42
N THR A 472 -11.32 8.34 -31.31
CA THR A 472 -11.00 6.98 -30.83
C THR A 472 -12.27 6.17 -30.56
N PRO A 473 -13.02 5.74 -31.60
CA PRO A 473 -14.31 5.05 -31.44
C PRO A 473 -14.23 3.74 -30.67
N ALA A 474 -13.11 3.01 -30.77
CA ALA A 474 -12.86 1.80 -30.00
C ALA A 474 -12.86 2.08 -28.49
N LEU A 475 -12.23 3.18 -28.07
CA LEU A 475 -12.21 3.60 -26.67
C LEU A 475 -13.61 3.99 -26.17
N SER A 476 -14.39 4.69 -26.97
CA SER A 476 -15.78 5.05 -26.67
C SER A 476 -16.65 3.80 -26.45
N LYS A 477 -16.47 2.77 -27.29
CA LYS A 477 -17.16 1.47 -27.14
C LYS A 477 -16.72 0.76 -25.86
N LEU A 478 -15.42 0.72 -25.58
CA LEU A 478 -14.88 0.10 -24.37
C LEU A 478 -15.46 0.77 -23.11
N ILE A 479 -15.44 2.10 -23.04
CA ILE A 479 -15.99 2.85 -21.91
C ILE A 479 -17.48 2.53 -21.72
N THR A 480 -18.26 2.53 -22.78
CA THR A 480 -19.69 2.21 -22.74
C THR A 480 -19.92 0.80 -22.18
N MET A 481 -19.17 -0.19 -22.69
CA MET A 481 -19.29 -1.58 -22.25
C MET A 481 -18.88 -1.76 -20.78
N VAL A 482 -17.75 -1.18 -20.39
CA VAL A 482 -17.24 -1.26 -19.01
C VAL A 482 -18.20 -0.57 -18.03
N THR A 483 -18.73 0.62 -18.39
CA THR A 483 -19.71 1.34 -17.56
C THR A 483 -21.01 0.53 -17.40
N LYS A 484 -21.49 -0.09 -18.48
CA LYS A 484 -22.65 -0.99 -18.42
C LYS A 484 -22.38 -2.22 -17.55
N ALA A 485 -21.20 -2.85 -17.69
CA ALA A 485 -20.82 -3.99 -16.87
C ALA A 485 -20.71 -3.60 -15.38
N ALA A 486 -20.19 -2.42 -15.09
CA ALA A 486 -20.03 -1.90 -13.73
C ALA A 486 -21.38 -1.65 -12.99
N SER A 487 -22.51 -1.59 -13.68
CA SER A 487 -23.84 -1.46 -13.05
C SER A 487 -24.18 -2.62 -12.11
N ARG A 488 -23.49 -3.77 -12.25
CA ARG A 488 -23.59 -4.93 -11.33
C ARG A 488 -22.88 -4.69 -9.98
N GLY A 489 -22.13 -3.57 -9.82
CA GLY A 489 -21.32 -3.28 -8.67
C GLY A 489 -19.89 -3.84 -8.74
N TYR A 490 -19.57 -4.64 -9.76
CA TYR A 490 -18.23 -5.20 -9.97
C TYR A 490 -17.91 -5.44 -11.44
N LEU A 491 -16.61 -5.49 -11.74
CA LEU A 491 -16.05 -6.01 -12.99
C LEU A 491 -15.30 -7.32 -12.72
N VAL A 492 -14.91 -8.02 -13.78
CA VAL A 492 -14.12 -9.24 -13.70
C VAL A 492 -12.69 -8.94 -14.16
N GLY A 493 -11.71 -9.25 -13.32
CA GLY A 493 -10.28 -9.14 -13.61
C GLY A 493 -9.76 -10.25 -14.51
N LEU A 494 -8.50 -10.18 -14.94
CA LEU A 494 -7.85 -11.14 -15.85
C LEU A 494 -7.85 -12.58 -15.30
N ASP A 495 -7.77 -12.74 -14.00
CA ASP A 495 -7.77 -14.02 -13.28
C ASP A 495 -9.15 -14.42 -12.73
N GLY A 496 -10.21 -13.77 -13.20
CA GLY A 496 -11.58 -14.06 -12.80
C GLY A 496 -12.01 -13.46 -11.45
N ARG A 497 -11.16 -12.69 -10.75
CA ARG A 497 -11.55 -12.01 -9.51
C ARG A 497 -12.62 -10.95 -9.74
N GLN A 498 -13.42 -10.70 -8.71
CA GLN A 498 -14.38 -9.60 -8.71
C GLN A 498 -13.70 -8.28 -8.29
N LEU A 499 -13.74 -7.30 -9.17
CA LEU A 499 -13.24 -5.94 -8.92
C LEU A 499 -14.40 -5.05 -8.47
N HIS A 500 -14.46 -4.71 -7.20
CA HIS A 500 -15.52 -3.85 -6.68
C HIS A 500 -15.46 -2.44 -7.26
N ILE A 501 -16.60 -1.94 -7.77
CA ILE A 501 -16.72 -0.63 -8.41
C ILE A 501 -17.47 0.32 -7.50
N ARG A 502 -16.78 1.36 -7.00
CA ARG A 502 -17.36 2.39 -6.15
C ARG A 502 -18.18 3.44 -6.93
N SER A 503 -17.76 3.71 -8.16
CA SER A 503 -18.48 4.61 -9.06
C SER A 503 -18.26 4.22 -10.52
N SER A 504 -19.25 4.44 -11.38
CA SER A 504 -19.15 4.14 -12.82
C SER A 504 -18.01 4.89 -13.52
N HIS A 505 -17.69 6.10 -13.05
CA HIS A 505 -16.58 6.90 -13.60
C HIS A 505 -15.20 6.29 -13.33
N ALA A 506 -15.05 5.49 -12.27
CA ALA A 506 -13.80 4.82 -11.93
C ALA A 506 -13.65 3.44 -12.60
N ALA A 507 -14.67 2.95 -13.30
CA ALA A 507 -14.72 1.58 -13.78
C ALA A 507 -13.59 1.24 -14.75
N LEU A 508 -13.33 2.07 -15.77
CA LEU A 508 -12.24 1.86 -16.71
C LEU A 508 -10.88 1.87 -15.99
N ASN A 509 -10.65 2.86 -15.14
CA ASN A 509 -9.42 2.96 -14.36
C ASN A 509 -9.21 1.73 -13.48
N THR A 510 -10.26 1.28 -12.78
CA THR A 510 -10.19 0.06 -11.94
C THR A 510 -9.82 -1.17 -12.77
N LEU A 511 -10.40 -1.31 -13.97
CA LEU A 511 -10.10 -2.43 -14.87
C LEU A 511 -8.63 -2.41 -15.33
N LEU A 512 -8.13 -1.27 -15.80
CA LEU A 512 -6.76 -1.13 -16.30
C LEU A 512 -5.72 -1.30 -15.19
N GLN A 513 -5.94 -0.67 -14.04
CA GLN A 513 -5.05 -0.81 -12.89
C GLN A 513 -5.01 -2.24 -12.37
N SER A 514 -6.15 -2.94 -12.37
CA SER A 514 -6.18 -4.33 -11.99
C SER A 514 -5.40 -5.19 -12.97
N ALA A 515 -5.61 -5.03 -14.26
CA ALA A 515 -4.89 -5.79 -15.27
C ALA A 515 -3.37 -5.62 -15.13
N GLY A 516 -2.88 -4.38 -14.95
CA GLY A 516 -1.48 -4.10 -14.70
C GLY A 516 -0.96 -4.76 -13.41
N ALA A 517 -1.72 -4.68 -12.31
CA ALA A 517 -1.34 -5.30 -11.04
C ALA A 517 -1.23 -6.83 -11.15
N LEU A 518 -2.15 -7.47 -11.86
CA LEU A 518 -2.14 -8.91 -12.06
C LEU A 518 -0.97 -9.38 -12.94
N VAL A 519 -0.64 -8.61 -13.99
CA VAL A 519 0.55 -8.85 -14.80
C VAL A 519 1.81 -8.77 -13.94
N CYS A 520 1.97 -7.73 -13.11
CA CYS A 520 3.13 -7.61 -12.22
C CYS A 520 3.23 -8.76 -11.19
N LYS A 521 2.10 -9.22 -10.66
CA LYS A 521 2.04 -10.37 -9.78
C LYS A 521 2.45 -11.66 -10.48
N GLN A 522 1.92 -11.90 -11.68
CA GLN A 522 2.30 -13.07 -12.47
C GLN A 522 3.78 -13.01 -12.86
N TRP A 523 4.29 -11.83 -13.22
CA TRP A 523 5.72 -11.63 -13.45
C TRP A 523 6.57 -12.04 -12.24
N ALA A 524 6.18 -11.66 -11.02
CA ALA A 524 6.87 -12.10 -9.80
C ALA A 524 6.88 -13.63 -9.66
N VAL A 525 5.74 -14.28 -9.97
CA VAL A 525 5.62 -15.74 -9.92
C VAL A 525 6.49 -16.43 -11.00
N GLU A 526 6.48 -15.90 -12.24
CA GLU A 526 7.34 -16.44 -13.31
C GLU A 526 8.81 -16.27 -13.00
N MET A 527 9.20 -15.16 -12.36
CA MET A 527 10.58 -14.92 -11.95
C MET A 527 11.01 -15.87 -10.83
N ASP A 528 10.17 -16.07 -9.80
CA ASP A 528 10.45 -17.00 -8.72
C ASP A 528 10.66 -18.44 -9.24
N LYS A 529 9.77 -18.90 -10.12
CA LYS A 529 9.91 -20.19 -10.80
C LYS A 529 11.21 -20.29 -11.59
N ALA A 530 11.53 -19.27 -12.38
CA ALA A 530 12.72 -19.26 -13.21
C ALA A 530 14.02 -19.26 -12.38
N LEU A 531 14.03 -18.56 -11.23
CA LEU A 531 15.15 -18.59 -10.29
C LEU A 531 15.36 -19.98 -9.68
N ILE A 532 14.27 -20.64 -9.30
CA ILE A 532 14.33 -22.03 -8.76
C ILE A 532 14.82 -22.99 -9.83
N GLU A 533 14.23 -22.97 -11.04
CA GLU A 533 14.60 -23.85 -12.15
C GLU A 533 16.07 -23.73 -12.57
N ARG A 534 16.63 -22.52 -12.47
CA ARG A 534 18.04 -22.25 -12.80
C ARG A 534 19.00 -22.44 -11.62
N GLY A 535 18.52 -22.76 -10.42
CA GLY A 535 19.33 -22.87 -9.21
C GLY A 535 19.94 -21.52 -8.76
N LEU A 536 19.25 -20.41 -9.06
CA LEU A 536 19.70 -19.05 -8.74
C LEU A 536 18.98 -18.46 -7.51
N LYS A 537 18.02 -19.17 -6.91
CA LYS A 537 17.16 -18.66 -5.84
C LYS A 537 17.95 -18.16 -4.63
N ASP A 538 18.99 -18.87 -4.22
CA ASP A 538 19.84 -18.48 -3.07
C ASP A 538 20.80 -17.31 -3.39
N ARG A 539 20.98 -17.00 -4.68
CA ARG A 539 21.89 -15.97 -5.17
C ARG A 539 21.21 -14.68 -5.59
N CYS A 540 19.87 -14.68 -5.64
CA CYS A 540 19.04 -13.55 -6.06
C CYS A 540 17.79 -13.47 -5.22
N GLN A 541 17.60 -12.32 -4.53
CA GLN A 541 16.44 -12.04 -3.69
C GLN A 541 15.70 -10.80 -4.19
N VAL A 542 14.37 -10.84 -4.22
CA VAL A 542 13.58 -9.64 -4.43
C VAL A 542 13.59 -8.80 -3.15
N VAL A 543 13.91 -7.52 -3.25
CA VAL A 543 14.01 -6.58 -2.11
C VAL A 543 12.96 -5.48 -2.13
N ALA A 544 12.41 -5.19 -3.30
CA ALA A 544 11.26 -4.29 -3.43
C ALA A 544 10.39 -4.67 -4.62
N ASN A 545 9.08 -4.46 -4.45
CA ASN A 545 8.06 -4.63 -5.45
C ASN A 545 7.16 -3.38 -5.39
N VAL A 546 7.34 -2.42 -6.28
CA VAL A 546 6.68 -1.11 -6.24
C VAL A 546 5.99 -0.83 -7.57
N HIS A 547 4.66 -0.96 -7.59
CA HIS A 547 3.81 -0.76 -8.77
C HIS A 547 4.15 -1.70 -9.92
N ASP A 548 4.88 -1.21 -10.93
CA ASP A 548 5.35 -1.87 -12.14
C ASP A 548 6.87 -2.07 -12.15
N GLU A 549 7.52 -1.88 -11.00
CA GLU A 549 8.97 -1.99 -10.77
C GLU A 549 9.28 -3.08 -9.74
N HIS A 550 10.25 -3.96 -10.06
CA HIS A 550 10.85 -4.87 -9.10
C HIS A 550 12.34 -4.56 -8.94
N GLN A 551 12.84 -4.68 -7.70
CA GLN A 551 14.26 -4.55 -7.38
C GLN A 551 14.77 -5.89 -6.83
N TYR A 552 15.87 -6.37 -7.40
CA TYR A 552 16.52 -7.63 -7.02
C TYR A 552 17.93 -7.36 -6.51
N GLU A 553 18.24 -7.88 -5.33
CA GLU A 553 19.62 -7.99 -4.82
C GLU A 553 20.20 -9.33 -5.28
N CYS A 554 21.29 -9.33 -6.03
CA CYS A 554 21.91 -10.56 -6.52
C CYS A 554 23.45 -10.49 -6.53
N ASP A 555 24.12 -11.64 -6.70
CA ASP A 555 25.55 -11.68 -6.91
C ASP A 555 25.95 -10.86 -8.14
N GLU A 556 27.04 -10.11 -8.05
CA GLU A 556 27.48 -9.20 -9.11
C GLU A 556 27.65 -9.90 -10.47
N GLU A 557 28.18 -11.12 -10.48
CA GLU A 557 28.44 -11.87 -11.70
C GLU A 557 27.21 -12.33 -12.48
N ILE A 558 26.04 -12.43 -11.81
CA ILE A 558 24.77 -12.83 -12.46
C ILE A 558 23.82 -11.65 -12.73
N ALA A 559 24.19 -10.43 -12.37
CA ALA A 559 23.28 -9.28 -12.41
C ALA A 559 22.69 -9.03 -13.82
N GLU A 560 23.50 -9.13 -14.86
CA GLU A 560 23.05 -8.99 -16.25
C GLU A 560 22.12 -10.15 -16.68
N GLU A 561 22.37 -11.37 -16.19
CA GLU A 561 21.50 -12.52 -16.43
C GLU A 561 20.15 -12.31 -15.75
N ILE A 562 20.11 -11.84 -14.50
CA ILE A 562 18.89 -11.56 -13.74
C ILE A 562 18.04 -10.49 -14.46
N GLY A 563 18.65 -9.42 -14.97
CA GLY A 563 17.95 -8.38 -15.72
C GLY A 563 17.26 -8.95 -16.97
N LYS A 564 17.97 -9.72 -17.78
CA LYS A 564 17.43 -10.35 -18.99
C LYS A 564 16.32 -11.36 -18.66
N LEU A 565 16.57 -12.22 -17.67
CA LEU A 565 15.60 -13.20 -17.20
C LEU A 565 14.30 -12.55 -16.74
N SER A 566 14.40 -11.46 -16.00
CA SER A 566 13.23 -10.74 -15.49
C SER A 566 12.39 -10.14 -16.64
N VAL A 567 13.03 -9.60 -17.68
CA VAL A 567 12.32 -9.13 -18.89
C VAL A 567 11.64 -10.29 -19.65
N GLU A 568 12.28 -11.46 -19.72
CA GLU A 568 11.65 -12.67 -20.28
C GLU A 568 10.42 -13.08 -19.47
N CYS A 569 10.47 -12.99 -18.14
CA CYS A 569 9.35 -13.31 -17.25
C CYS A 569 8.18 -12.32 -17.39
N ILE A 570 8.43 -11.03 -17.71
CA ILE A 570 7.37 -10.08 -18.07
C ILE A 570 6.61 -10.58 -19.31
N LYS A 571 7.31 -11.05 -20.33
CA LYS A 571 6.69 -11.59 -21.55
C LYS A 571 5.85 -12.84 -21.24
N LYS A 572 6.37 -13.75 -20.41
CA LYS A 572 5.64 -14.94 -19.95
C LYS A 572 4.37 -14.58 -19.17
N ALA A 573 4.42 -13.56 -18.31
CA ALA A 573 3.25 -13.07 -17.60
C ALA A 573 2.16 -12.56 -18.56
N GLY A 574 2.54 -11.86 -19.62
CA GLY A 574 1.63 -11.47 -20.69
C GLY A 574 0.98 -12.66 -21.41
N GLN A 575 1.78 -13.67 -21.71
CA GLN A 575 1.30 -14.92 -22.33
C GLN A 575 0.33 -15.68 -21.43
N HIS A 576 0.63 -15.77 -20.13
CA HIS A 576 -0.23 -16.42 -19.12
C HIS A 576 -1.66 -15.85 -19.14
N PHE A 577 -1.81 -14.52 -19.19
CA PHE A 577 -3.11 -13.87 -19.28
C PHE A 577 -3.63 -13.67 -20.69
N ASN A 578 -2.95 -14.20 -21.69
CA ASN A 578 -3.33 -14.05 -23.10
C ASN A 578 -3.50 -12.56 -23.51
N ILE A 579 -2.59 -11.72 -23.04
CA ILE A 579 -2.56 -10.29 -23.34
C ILE A 579 -2.38 -10.12 -24.87
N LYS A 580 -3.16 -9.25 -25.47
CA LYS A 580 -3.23 -9.05 -26.94
C LYS A 580 -2.15 -8.13 -27.49
N VAL A 581 -1.23 -7.68 -26.63
CA VAL A 581 -0.13 -6.77 -26.96
C VAL A 581 1.13 -7.31 -26.29
N ASP A 582 2.23 -7.32 -27.00
CA ASP A 582 3.50 -7.80 -26.45
C ASP A 582 3.91 -6.95 -25.26
N LEU A 583 4.19 -7.61 -24.14
CA LEU A 583 4.76 -6.98 -22.96
C LEU A 583 6.29 -6.98 -23.09
N ASP A 584 6.90 -5.92 -22.57
CA ASP A 584 8.34 -5.77 -22.52
C ASP A 584 8.75 -5.00 -21.28
N GLY A 585 10.04 -5.00 -20.95
CA GLY A 585 10.59 -4.28 -19.81
C GLY A 585 11.99 -3.77 -20.08
N GLU A 586 12.41 -2.85 -19.22
CA GLU A 586 13.77 -2.32 -19.20
C GLU A 586 14.40 -2.68 -17.87
N TYR A 587 15.72 -2.95 -17.85
CA TYR A 587 16.44 -3.17 -16.60
C TYR A 587 17.70 -2.32 -16.54
N LYS A 588 18.12 -2.03 -15.31
CA LYS A 588 19.39 -1.38 -15.00
C LYS A 588 20.06 -2.09 -13.86
N VAL A 589 21.39 -2.14 -13.93
CA VAL A 589 22.24 -2.71 -12.87
C VAL A 589 22.97 -1.58 -12.16
N GLY A 590 22.97 -1.59 -10.85
CA GLY A 590 23.61 -0.55 -10.03
C GLY A 590 23.95 -1.03 -8.63
N ASN A 591 24.37 -0.11 -7.78
CA ASN A 591 24.71 -0.38 -6.38
C ASN A 591 23.62 0.11 -5.41
N ASN A 592 22.65 0.89 -5.90
CA ASN A 592 21.56 1.45 -5.10
C ASN A 592 20.35 1.75 -5.98
N TRP A 593 19.22 2.02 -5.34
CA TRP A 593 17.95 2.25 -6.05
C TRP A 593 17.93 3.49 -6.94
N ALA A 594 18.80 4.48 -6.70
CA ALA A 594 18.90 5.65 -7.58
C ALA A 594 19.58 5.33 -8.93
N GLU A 595 20.44 4.31 -8.97
CA GLU A 595 21.14 3.87 -10.18
C GLU A 595 20.27 2.94 -11.04
N THR A 596 19.29 2.27 -10.43
CA THR A 596 18.48 1.22 -11.06
C THR A 596 17.07 1.68 -11.48
N HIS A 597 16.76 2.98 -11.37
CA HIS A 597 15.43 3.53 -11.72
C HIS A 597 15.48 4.57 -12.83
#